data_dcc55c06c802babe92f5ef3169a46490
#
_entry.id   dcc55c06c802babe92f5ef3169a46490
#
_cell.length_a   1.000
_cell.length_b   1.000
_cell.length_c   1.000
_cell.angle_alpha   90.00
_cell.angle_beta   90.00
_cell.angle_gamma   90.00
#
_symmetry.space_group_name_H-M   'P 1'
#
loop_
_entity.id
_entity.type
_entity.pdbx_description
1 polymer ?
#
loop_
_entity_poly.entity_id
_entity_poly.type
_entity_poly.pdbx_seq_one_letter_code
_entity_poly.pdbx_strand_id
1 'polypeptide(L)'
;MNALEIRNLTRHFGDFTLDRLNLTLPGGCILGLIGENGAGKSTTIRLILGMLRPDGGTVTILGRDNRDNLALTKQDIGVVLDEVGIPECMTPKQVGRVMADVFTRWDAKTYEGLLERFSLPENKKFREFSRGMKMKLGLAVALSHEAKLLILDEATSGLDPVVRDEVVSILSEFTRDESHSILISSHIVSDLEKLCDYVAFLHRGKLLLYEEKDMLLSEYGILHCRPEDLPETGVLHKKLSPYGAEAIVRRDAVKPGTALSPISMEELFVFMSKEAK
;
A
#
# COMPACT_ATOMS: atom_id res chain seq x y z
N MET A 1 -18.05 0.91 8.06
CA MET A 1 -18.21 -0.01 6.88
C MET A 1 -16.83 -0.24 6.29
N ASN A 2 -16.48 -1.45 5.83
CA ASN A 2 -15.18 -1.69 5.23
C ASN A 2 -15.12 -1.15 3.81
N ALA A 3 -14.00 -0.49 3.46
CA ALA A 3 -13.74 -0.02 2.10
C ALA A 3 -13.33 -1.17 1.17
N LEU A 4 -12.62 -2.18 1.72
CA LEU A 4 -12.20 -3.37 1.00
C LEU A 4 -12.26 -4.59 1.94
N GLU A 5 -12.80 -5.70 1.44
CA GLU A 5 -12.71 -7.02 2.08
C GLU A 5 -12.25 -8.07 1.08
N ILE A 6 -11.25 -8.84 1.48
CA ILE A 6 -10.70 -9.96 0.72
C ILE A 6 -10.84 -11.21 1.59
N ARG A 7 -11.44 -12.28 1.05
CA ARG A 7 -11.64 -13.55 1.75
C ARG A 7 -11.14 -14.71 0.92
N ASN A 8 -10.12 -15.41 1.44
CA ASN A 8 -9.51 -16.61 0.84
C ASN A 8 -9.11 -16.42 -0.63
N LEU A 9 -8.66 -15.22 -1.00
CA LEU A 9 -8.31 -14.89 -2.37
C LEU A 9 -7.11 -15.72 -2.81
N THR A 10 -7.29 -16.51 -3.86
CA THR A 10 -6.29 -17.45 -4.35
C THR A 10 -6.10 -17.28 -5.85
N ARG A 11 -4.85 -17.29 -6.29
CA ARG A 11 -4.48 -17.30 -7.71
C ARG A 11 -3.17 -18.05 -7.94
N HIS A 12 -3.17 -18.94 -8.93
CA HIS A 12 -2.02 -19.73 -9.34
C HIS A 12 -1.45 -19.20 -10.67
N PHE A 13 -0.11 -19.06 -10.73
CA PHE A 13 0.64 -18.70 -11.92
C PHE A 13 1.91 -19.55 -11.99
N GLY A 14 1.93 -20.63 -12.75
CA GLY A 14 3.09 -21.50 -12.81
C GLY A 14 3.61 -21.86 -11.42
N ASP A 15 4.81 -21.39 -11.09
CA ASP A 15 5.47 -21.67 -9.81
C ASP A 15 5.07 -20.68 -8.68
N PHE A 16 4.27 -19.64 -8.98
CA PHE A 16 3.81 -18.68 -8.00
C PHE A 16 2.35 -18.92 -7.63
N THR A 17 2.05 -18.86 -6.34
CA THR A 17 0.68 -18.92 -5.82
C THR A 17 0.44 -17.81 -4.81
N LEU A 18 -0.58 -16.99 -5.08
CA LEU A 18 -1.22 -16.18 -4.05
C LEU A 18 -2.17 -17.10 -3.27
N ASP A 19 -1.83 -17.38 -2.00
CA ASP A 19 -2.49 -18.44 -1.23
C ASP A 19 -3.45 -17.88 -0.18
N ARG A 20 -4.76 -18.02 -0.43
CA ARG A 20 -5.86 -17.73 0.50
C ARG A 20 -5.70 -16.42 1.28
N LEU A 21 -5.37 -15.35 0.56
CA LEU A 21 -5.21 -14.02 1.15
C LEU A 21 -6.52 -13.57 1.80
N ASN A 22 -6.42 -13.17 3.07
CA ASN A 22 -7.51 -12.53 3.84
C ASN A 22 -7.04 -11.16 4.27
N LEU A 23 -7.79 -10.11 3.92
CA LEU A 23 -7.40 -8.73 4.16
C LEU A 23 -8.65 -7.86 4.29
N THR A 24 -8.63 -6.90 5.19
CA THR A 24 -9.71 -5.93 5.38
C THR A 24 -9.12 -4.53 5.44
N LEU A 25 -9.69 -3.59 4.70
CA LEU A 25 -9.43 -2.16 4.85
C LEU A 25 -10.66 -1.51 5.46
N PRO A 26 -10.61 -1.06 6.71
CA PRO A 26 -11.70 -0.28 7.30
C PRO A 26 -11.93 1.01 6.54
N GLY A 27 -13.18 1.51 6.57
CA GLY A 27 -13.48 2.84 6.01
C GLY A 27 -12.73 3.94 6.77
N GLY A 28 -12.24 4.95 6.06
CA GLY A 28 -11.49 6.06 6.64
C GLY A 28 -10.01 5.77 6.92
N CYS A 29 -9.50 4.58 6.58
CA CYS A 29 -8.15 4.16 6.93
C CYS A 29 -7.25 4.00 5.70
N ILE A 30 -5.95 3.96 5.97
CA ILE A 30 -4.90 3.67 4.99
C ILE A 30 -4.29 2.30 5.31
N LEU A 31 -4.32 1.39 4.34
CA LEU A 31 -3.69 0.08 4.44
C LEU A 31 -2.46 -0.01 3.54
N GLY A 32 -1.31 -0.26 4.14
CA GLY A 32 -0.05 -0.53 3.46
C GLY A 32 0.12 -2.02 3.16
N LEU A 33 0.22 -2.38 1.89
CA LEU A 33 0.58 -3.73 1.45
C LEU A 33 2.08 -3.79 1.18
N ILE A 34 2.83 -4.33 2.14
CA ILE A 34 4.28 -4.38 2.17
C ILE A 34 4.77 -5.74 1.66
N GLY A 35 5.82 -5.73 0.86
CA GLY A 35 6.43 -6.98 0.38
C GLY A 35 7.55 -6.74 -0.60
N GLU A 36 8.44 -7.73 -0.72
CA GLU A 36 9.51 -7.73 -1.72
C GLU A 36 8.95 -7.73 -3.16
N ASN A 37 9.82 -7.46 -4.13
CA ASN A 37 9.46 -7.67 -5.53
C ASN A 37 9.12 -9.14 -5.78
N GLY A 38 8.00 -9.41 -6.44
CA GLY A 38 7.50 -10.77 -6.63
C GLY A 38 6.69 -11.34 -5.46
N ALA A 39 6.50 -10.62 -4.35
CA ALA A 39 5.70 -11.08 -3.22
C ALA A 39 4.21 -11.29 -3.54
N GLY A 40 3.69 -10.67 -4.62
CA GLY A 40 2.29 -10.79 -5.03
C GLY A 40 1.45 -9.51 -4.86
N LYS A 41 2.06 -8.37 -4.50
CA LYS A 41 1.36 -7.09 -4.29
C LYS A 41 0.56 -6.65 -5.51
N SER A 42 1.21 -6.47 -6.66
CA SER A 42 0.55 -6.08 -7.92
C SER A 42 -0.45 -7.13 -8.40
N THR A 43 -0.19 -8.42 -8.16
CA THR A 43 -1.15 -9.50 -8.43
C THR A 43 -2.42 -9.32 -7.60
N THR A 44 -2.28 -9.04 -6.30
CA THR A 44 -3.39 -8.75 -5.40
C THR A 44 -4.21 -7.55 -5.88
N ILE A 45 -3.53 -6.44 -6.22
CA ILE A 45 -4.19 -5.23 -6.75
C ILE A 45 -4.95 -5.54 -8.06
N ARG A 46 -4.34 -6.26 -8.99
CA ARG A 46 -5.01 -6.63 -10.26
C ARG A 46 -6.22 -7.53 -10.05
N LEU A 47 -6.19 -8.43 -9.06
CA LEU A 47 -7.34 -9.26 -8.66
C LEU A 47 -8.45 -8.40 -8.03
N ILE A 48 -8.11 -7.44 -7.17
CA ILE A 48 -9.05 -6.48 -6.58
C ILE A 48 -9.76 -5.69 -7.69
N LEU A 49 -9.02 -5.18 -8.66
CA LEU A 49 -9.53 -4.38 -9.76
C LEU A 49 -10.28 -5.20 -10.83
N GLY A 50 -10.37 -6.53 -10.67
CA GLY A 50 -10.98 -7.42 -11.66
C GLY A 50 -10.21 -7.51 -12.99
N MET A 51 -8.95 -7.07 -13.02
CA MET A 51 -8.06 -7.21 -14.18
C MET A 51 -7.56 -8.66 -14.34
N LEU A 52 -7.57 -9.42 -13.25
CA LEU A 52 -7.29 -10.85 -13.22
C LEU A 52 -8.46 -11.57 -12.56
N ARG A 53 -8.75 -12.79 -13.04
CA ARG A 53 -9.77 -13.64 -12.45
C ARG A 53 -9.13 -14.50 -11.34
N PRO A 54 -9.69 -14.52 -10.12
CA PRO A 54 -9.20 -15.40 -9.06
C PRO A 54 -9.56 -16.86 -9.34
N ASP A 55 -8.77 -17.80 -8.82
CA ASP A 55 -9.08 -19.23 -8.82
C ASP A 55 -9.98 -19.59 -7.63
N GLY A 56 -9.97 -18.78 -6.57
CA GLY A 56 -10.84 -18.93 -5.40
C GLY A 56 -10.93 -17.63 -4.59
N GLY A 57 -11.90 -17.61 -3.67
CA GLY A 57 -12.12 -16.48 -2.79
C GLY A 57 -13.01 -15.39 -3.39
N THR A 58 -13.17 -14.31 -2.63
CA THR A 58 -14.03 -13.17 -2.97
C THR A 58 -13.35 -11.85 -2.62
N VAL A 59 -13.70 -10.81 -3.36
CA VAL A 59 -13.30 -9.44 -3.11
C VAL A 59 -14.54 -8.55 -3.08
N THR A 60 -14.73 -7.82 -2.00
CA THR A 60 -15.81 -6.85 -1.83
C THR A 60 -15.21 -5.46 -1.71
N ILE A 61 -15.65 -4.52 -2.54
CA ILE A 61 -15.20 -3.14 -2.58
C ILE A 61 -16.39 -2.23 -2.29
N LEU A 62 -16.31 -1.40 -1.25
CA LEU A 62 -17.37 -0.51 -0.80
C LEU A 62 -18.72 -1.24 -0.67
N GLY A 63 -18.68 -2.46 -0.15
CA GLY A 63 -19.85 -3.33 0.05
C GLY A 63 -20.37 -4.06 -1.18
N ARG A 64 -19.68 -3.98 -2.34
CA ARG A 64 -20.07 -4.63 -3.60
C ARG A 64 -19.06 -5.72 -3.98
N ASP A 65 -19.54 -6.88 -4.44
CA ASP A 65 -18.64 -7.90 -5.02
C ASP A 65 -17.97 -7.30 -6.28
N ASN A 66 -16.64 -7.46 -6.38
CA ASN A 66 -15.89 -6.87 -7.50
C ASN A 66 -16.18 -7.52 -8.86
N ARG A 67 -16.96 -8.61 -8.90
CA ARG A 67 -17.43 -9.27 -10.11
C ARG A 67 -18.78 -8.73 -10.58
N ASP A 68 -19.53 -8.11 -9.67
CA ASP A 68 -20.87 -7.58 -9.94
C ASP A 68 -20.78 -6.06 -10.13
N ASN A 69 -21.42 -5.56 -11.21
CA ASN A 69 -21.52 -4.11 -11.50
C ASN A 69 -20.17 -3.36 -11.44
N LEU A 70 -19.10 -3.98 -11.94
CA LEU A 70 -17.74 -3.45 -11.93
C LEU A 70 -17.65 -2.00 -12.46
N ALA A 71 -18.48 -1.65 -13.46
CA ALA A 71 -18.50 -0.30 -14.02
C ALA A 71 -18.94 0.76 -12.99
N LEU A 72 -19.95 0.46 -12.16
CA LEU A 72 -20.40 1.38 -11.09
C LEU A 72 -19.38 1.48 -9.97
N THR A 73 -18.78 0.35 -9.60
CA THR A 73 -17.74 0.32 -8.54
C THR A 73 -16.52 1.12 -8.97
N LYS A 74 -16.11 1.04 -10.24
CA LYS A 74 -14.97 1.81 -10.78
C LYS A 74 -15.16 3.33 -10.76
N GLN A 75 -16.40 3.83 -10.74
CA GLN A 75 -16.68 5.27 -10.56
C GLN A 75 -16.29 5.77 -9.16
N ASP A 76 -16.25 4.88 -8.16
CA ASP A 76 -15.93 5.21 -6.77
C ASP A 76 -14.45 4.93 -6.42
N ILE A 77 -13.64 4.43 -7.38
CA ILE A 77 -12.25 4.02 -7.15
C ILE A 77 -11.28 4.86 -7.99
N GLY A 78 -10.33 5.51 -7.33
CA GLY A 78 -9.17 6.11 -7.97
C GLY A 78 -8.01 5.09 -8.04
N VAL A 79 -7.39 4.92 -9.20
CA VAL A 79 -6.34 3.92 -9.40
C VAL A 79 -5.09 4.55 -9.98
N VAL A 80 -3.95 4.27 -9.37
CA VAL A 80 -2.63 4.59 -9.93
C VAL A 80 -1.77 3.33 -9.84
N LEU A 81 -1.45 2.76 -10.99
CA LEU A 81 -0.57 1.60 -11.09
C LEU A 81 0.88 2.03 -11.32
N ASP A 82 1.84 1.15 -11.04
CA ASP A 82 3.27 1.39 -11.28
C ASP A 82 3.54 1.84 -12.73
N GLU A 83 2.87 1.20 -13.70
CA GLU A 83 2.76 1.71 -15.06
C GLU A 83 1.43 2.46 -15.21
N VAL A 84 1.50 3.79 -15.22
CA VAL A 84 0.32 4.65 -15.44
C VAL A 84 -0.17 4.45 -16.87
N GLY A 85 -1.33 3.80 -17.02
CA GLY A 85 -1.89 3.36 -18.31
C GLY A 85 -2.43 4.48 -19.22
N ILE A 86 -1.81 5.65 -19.23
CA ILE A 86 -2.16 6.77 -20.10
C ILE A 86 -1.42 6.62 -21.45
N PRO A 87 -2.11 6.75 -22.61
CA PRO A 87 -1.45 6.66 -23.91
C PRO A 87 -0.34 7.70 -24.07
N GLU A 88 0.82 7.27 -24.55
CA GLU A 88 2.03 8.08 -24.66
C GLU A 88 1.90 9.34 -25.52
N CYS A 89 0.97 9.33 -26.48
CA CYS A 89 0.72 10.46 -27.40
C CYS A 89 -0.16 11.56 -26.81
N MET A 90 -0.84 11.30 -25.69
CA MET A 90 -1.78 12.25 -25.07
C MET A 90 -1.06 13.31 -24.24
N THR A 91 -1.66 14.48 -24.19
CA THR A 91 -1.28 15.57 -23.28
C THR A 91 -2.21 15.57 -22.07
N PRO A 92 -1.84 16.14 -20.90
CA PRO A 92 -2.73 16.26 -19.74
C PRO A 92 -4.09 16.86 -20.09
N LYS A 93 -4.12 17.89 -20.93
CA LYS A 93 -5.38 18.48 -21.39
C LYS A 93 -6.29 17.50 -22.17
N GLN A 94 -5.69 16.63 -22.99
CA GLN A 94 -6.43 15.58 -23.69
C GLN A 94 -6.89 14.48 -22.73
N VAL A 95 -6.06 14.11 -21.76
CA VAL A 95 -6.43 13.16 -20.69
C VAL A 95 -7.66 13.65 -19.92
N GLY A 96 -7.66 14.91 -19.47
CA GLY A 96 -8.80 15.48 -18.75
C GLY A 96 -10.11 15.43 -19.54
N ARG A 97 -10.06 15.68 -20.86
CA ARG A 97 -11.26 15.57 -21.73
C ARG A 97 -11.78 14.14 -21.81
N VAL A 98 -10.90 13.16 -22.01
CA VAL A 98 -11.29 11.74 -22.05
C VAL A 98 -11.86 11.28 -20.73
N MET A 99 -11.24 11.70 -19.60
CA MET A 99 -11.72 11.31 -18.28
C MET A 99 -13.07 11.93 -17.93
N ALA A 100 -13.36 13.14 -18.43
CA ALA A 100 -14.68 13.77 -18.32
C ALA A 100 -15.79 12.96 -19.04
N ASP A 101 -15.45 12.25 -20.09
CA ASP A 101 -16.41 11.35 -20.77
C ASP A 101 -16.54 9.98 -20.07
N VAL A 102 -15.53 9.56 -19.28
CA VAL A 102 -15.50 8.27 -18.59
C VAL A 102 -16.13 8.34 -17.20
N PHE A 103 -15.85 9.40 -16.44
CA PHE A 103 -16.30 9.54 -15.06
C PHE A 103 -17.49 10.47 -14.96
N THR A 104 -18.58 9.98 -14.42
CA THR A 104 -19.84 10.77 -14.27
C THR A 104 -19.72 11.90 -13.27
N ARG A 105 -18.79 11.80 -12.32
CA ARG A 105 -18.50 12.82 -11.29
C ARG A 105 -17.14 13.49 -11.52
N TRP A 106 -16.75 13.64 -12.79
CA TRP A 106 -15.50 14.31 -13.12
C TRP A 106 -15.55 15.79 -12.75
N ASP A 107 -14.57 16.24 -11.96
CA ASP A 107 -14.38 17.65 -11.59
C ASP A 107 -13.18 18.23 -12.36
N ALA A 108 -13.47 18.91 -13.46
CA ALA A 108 -12.45 19.54 -14.29
C ALA A 108 -11.68 20.63 -13.54
N LYS A 109 -12.31 21.35 -12.60
CA LYS A 109 -11.66 22.39 -11.81
C LYS A 109 -10.64 21.80 -10.84
N THR A 110 -11.00 20.72 -10.15
CA THR A 110 -10.07 19.98 -9.30
C THR A 110 -8.90 19.42 -10.12
N TYR A 111 -9.16 18.87 -11.31
CA TYR A 111 -8.13 18.37 -12.18
C TYR A 111 -7.14 19.47 -12.62
N GLU A 112 -7.63 20.59 -13.11
CA GLU A 112 -6.80 21.74 -13.51
C GLU A 112 -5.98 22.28 -12.33
N GLY A 113 -6.59 22.43 -11.15
CA GLY A 113 -5.88 22.84 -9.93
C GLY A 113 -4.78 21.86 -9.49
N LEU A 114 -4.98 20.56 -9.69
CA LEU A 114 -3.94 19.55 -9.43
C LEU A 114 -2.83 19.60 -10.46
N LEU A 115 -3.12 19.86 -11.74
CA LEU A 115 -2.06 20.07 -12.74
C LEU A 115 -1.18 21.29 -12.40
N GLU A 116 -1.78 22.39 -11.98
CA GLU A 116 -1.07 23.58 -11.50
C GLU A 116 -0.23 23.28 -10.26
N ARG A 117 -0.82 22.68 -9.23
CA ARG A 117 -0.14 22.28 -7.98
C ARG A 117 1.07 21.39 -8.24
N PHE A 118 0.96 20.45 -9.18
CA PHE A 118 2.02 19.53 -9.57
C PHE A 118 3.00 20.12 -10.57
N SER A 119 2.77 21.35 -11.03
CA SER A 119 3.55 22.01 -12.08
C SER A 119 3.65 21.15 -13.35
N LEU A 120 2.56 20.47 -13.74
CA LEU A 120 2.51 19.63 -14.93
C LEU A 120 2.20 20.46 -16.19
N PRO A 121 3.01 20.37 -17.25
CA PRO A 121 2.80 21.11 -18.48
C PRO A 121 1.63 20.51 -19.29
N GLU A 122 0.55 21.25 -19.44
CA GLU A 122 -0.71 20.80 -20.07
C GLU A 122 -0.58 20.32 -21.52
N ASN A 123 0.40 20.85 -22.29
CA ASN A 123 0.56 20.60 -23.72
C ASN A 123 1.71 19.65 -24.05
N LYS A 124 2.47 19.18 -23.06
CA LYS A 124 3.56 18.23 -23.25
C LYS A 124 3.01 16.81 -23.30
N LYS A 125 3.49 15.97 -24.20
CA LYS A 125 3.01 14.59 -24.34
C LYS A 125 3.46 13.72 -23.18
N PHE A 126 2.65 12.75 -22.80
CA PHE A 126 2.89 11.83 -21.66
C PHE A 126 4.22 11.07 -21.80
N ARG A 127 4.63 10.66 -23.02
CA ARG A 127 5.93 10.02 -23.26
C ARG A 127 7.14 10.88 -22.84
N GLU A 128 6.97 12.19 -22.78
CA GLU A 128 8.02 13.14 -22.44
C GLU A 128 8.09 13.46 -20.95
N PHE A 129 7.19 12.84 -20.15
CA PHE A 129 7.13 13.01 -18.71
C PHE A 129 8.18 12.14 -18.03
N SER A 130 8.79 12.65 -16.96
CA SER A 130 9.55 11.85 -16.02
C SER A 130 8.62 10.87 -15.27
N ARG A 131 9.17 9.86 -14.61
CA ARG A 131 8.38 8.92 -13.79
C ARG A 131 7.54 9.66 -12.74
N GLY A 132 8.13 10.64 -12.03
CA GLY A 132 7.42 11.46 -11.06
C GLY A 132 6.28 12.28 -11.68
N MET A 133 6.48 12.87 -12.85
CA MET A 133 5.41 13.59 -13.55
C MET A 133 4.29 12.66 -14.00
N LYS A 134 4.62 11.45 -14.46
CA LYS A 134 3.62 10.41 -14.82
C LYS A 134 2.78 10.03 -13.61
N MET A 135 3.42 9.79 -12.47
CA MET A 135 2.76 9.46 -11.20
C MET A 135 1.82 10.60 -10.75
N LYS A 136 2.30 11.86 -10.75
CA LYS A 136 1.50 13.04 -10.44
C LYS A 136 0.28 13.19 -11.34
N LEU A 137 0.42 12.94 -12.65
CA LEU A 137 -0.72 12.96 -13.57
C LEU A 137 -1.73 11.84 -13.26
N GLY A 138 -1.25 10.63 -12.93
CA GLY A 138 -2.11 9.53 -12.48
C GLY A 138 -2.91 9.90 -11.22
N LEU A 139 -2.24 10.52 -10.24
CA LEU A 139 -2.90 11.01 -9.02
C LEU A 139 -3.90 12.13 -9.32
N ALA A 140 -3.56 13.08 -10.22
CA ALA A 140 -4.49 14.13 -10.62
C ALA A 140 -5.77 13.53 -11.20
N VAL A 141 -5.67 12.50 -12.04
CA VAL A 141 -6.83 11.78 -12.58
C VAL A 141 -7.60 11.08 -11.47
N ALA A 142 -6.91 10.31 -10.60
CA ALA A 142 -7.54 9.52 -9.55
C ALA A 142 -8.31 10.36 -8.51
N LEU A 143 -7.86 11.59 -8.28
CA LEU A 143 -8.44 12.52 -7.30
C LEU A 143 -9.54 13.42 -7.88
N SER A 144 -9.76 13.43 -9.20
CA SER A 144 -10.67 14.38 -9.86
C SER A 144 -12.03 13.82 -10.21
N HIS A 145 -12.44 12.67 -9.63
CA HIS A 145 -13.75 12.07 -9.90
C HIS A 145 -14.50 11.59 -8.64
N GLU A 146 -14.23 12.24 -7.50
CA GLU A 146 -14.84 11.91 -6.20
C GLU A 146 -14.67 10.46 -5.80
N ALA A 147 -13.46 9.91 -5.99
CA ALA A 147 -13.14 8.57 -5.56
C ALA A 147 -13.24 8.45 -4.02
N LYS A 148 -13.81 7.35 -3.54
CA LYS A 148 -13.89 6.99 -2.11
C LYS A 148 -12.78 6.06 -1.67
N LEU A 149 -12.23 5.30 -2.62
CA LEU A 149 -11.12 4.39 -2.38
C LEU A 149 -10.02 4.66 -3.41
N LEU A 150 -8.81 4.98 -2.94
CA LEU A 150 -7.63 4.99 -3.78
C LEU A 150 -6.92 3.63 -3.71
N ILE A 151 -6.52 3.11 -4.86
CA ILE A 151 -5.70 1.90 -4.98
C ILE A 151 -4.42 2.25 -5.73
N LEU A 152 -3.30 2.20 -5.00
CA LEU A 152 -2.01 2.71 -5.46
C LEU A 152 -0.99 1.58 -5.47
N ASP A 153 -0.44 1.26 -6.64
CA ASP A 153 0.61 0.23 -6.79
C ASP A 153 1.97 0.90 -6.97
N GLU A 154 2.86 0.76 -5.97
CA GLU A 154 4.22 1.31 -5.95
C GLU A 154 4.28 2.84 -6.21
N ALA A 155 3.30 3.59 -5.70
CA ALA A 155 3.11 5.02 -6.01
C ALA A 155 4.26 5.94 -5.54
N THR A 156 5.11 5.50 -4.61
CA THR A 156 6.28 6.26 -4.13
C THR A 156 7.60 5.73 -4.68
N SER A 157 7.57 4.57 -5.35
CA SER A 157 8.78 3.89 -5.83
C SER A 157 9.47 4.65 -6.97
N GLY A 158 10.78 4.83 -6.84
CA GLY A 158 11.60 5.48 -7.87
C GLY A 158 11.32 6.98 -8.05
N LEU A 159 10.63 7.60 -7.09
CA LEU A 159 10.49 9.05 -7.01
C LEU A 159 11.66 9.66 -6.24
N ASP A 160 12.03 10.88 -6.61
CA ASP A 160 12.96 11.66 -5.79
C ASP A 160 12.30 12.04 -4.43
N PRO A 161 13.10 12.34 -3.40
CA PRO A 161 12.56 12.58 -2.05
C PRO A 161 11.53 13.71 -1.97
N VAL A 162 11.67 14.76 -2.77
CA VAL A 162 10.76 15.92 -2.75
C VAL A 162 9.40 15.53 -3.33
N VAL A 163 9.39 14.88 -4.49
CA VAL A 163 8.15 14.39 -5.13
C VAL A 163 7.46 13.36 -4.25
N ARG A 164 8.24 12.49 -3.59
CA ARG A 164 7.72 11.47 -2.66
C ARG A 164 6.99 12.12 -1.47
N ASP A 165 7.59 13.11 -0.84
CA ASP A 165 6.99 13.83 0.29
C ASP A 165 5.71 14.56 -0.11
N GLU A 166 5.69 15.15 -1.30
CA GLU A 166 4.51 15.77 -1.88
C GLU A 166 3.37 14.76 -2.09
N VAL A 167 3.67 13.57 -2.64
CA VAL A 167 2.69 12.48 -2.81
C VAL A 167 2.14 12.04 -1.45
N VAL A 168 3.00 11.80 -0.47
CA VAL A 168 2.58 11.42 0.90
C VAL A 168 1.66 12.48 1.52
N SER A 169 1.98 13.78 1.35
CA SER A 169 1.14 14.88 1.84
C SER A 169 -0.25 14.86 1.22
N ILE A 170 -0.35 14.64 -0.09
CA ILE A 170 -1.63 14.58 -0.82
C ILE A 170 -2.47 13.38 -0.36
N LEU A 171 -1.85 12.23 -0.16
CA LEU A 171 -2.55 11.05 0.33
C LEU A 171 -3.07 11.27 1.76
N SER A 172 -2.30 11.94 2.62
CA SER A 172 -2.73 12.34 3.96
C SER A 172 -3.86 13.37 3.93
N GLU A 173 -3.86 14.30 2.96
CA GLU A 173 -4.95 15.25 2.76
C GLU A 173 -6.25 14.54 2.32
N PHE A 174 -6.14 13.55 1.44
CA PHE A 174 -7.28 12.79 0.94
C PHE A 174 -8.02 12.05 2.06
N THR A 175 -7.32 11.47 3.02
CA THR A 175 -7.91 10.72 4.15
C THR A 175 -8.35 11.59 5.33
N ARG A 176 -8.28 12.92 5.24
CA ARG A 176 -8.94 13.80 6.22
C ARG A 176 -10.47 13.70 6.20
N ASP A 177 -11.03 13.28 5.08
CA ASP A 177 -12.43 12.86 5.00
C ASP A 177 -12.51 11.38 5.40
N GLU A 178 -13.16 11.08 6.51
CA GLU A 178 -13.33 9.73 7.07
C GLU A 178 -14.10 8.77 6.13
N SER A 179 -14.72 9.28 5.06
CA SER A 179 -15.32 8.44 4.02
C SER A 179 -14.31 7.94 2.97
N HIS A 180 -13.09 8.46 2.98
CA HIS A 180 -12.04 8.14 2.02
C HIS A 180 -11.04 7.13 2.59
N SER A 181 -10.67 6.16 1.80
CA SER A 181 -9.71 5.11 2.20
C SER A 181 -8.65 4.89 1.14
N ILE A 182 -7.49 4.37 1.55
CA ILE A 182 -6.37 4.10 0.64
C ILE A 182 -5.84 2.69 0.85
N LEU A 183 -5.71 1.93 -0.24
CA LEU A 183 -4.83 0.76 -0.33
C LEU A 183 -3.58 1.18 -1.10
N ILE A 184 -2.42 1.12 -0.47
CA ILE A 184 -1.14 1.43 -1.11
C ILE A 184 -0.16 0.27 -0.98
N SER A 185 0.41 -0.16 -2.10
CA SER A 185 1.51 -1.12 -2.07
C SER A 185 2.86 -0.42 -2.15
N SER A 186 3.84 -0.94 -1.43
CA SER A 186 5.24 -0.51 -1.55
C SER A 186 6.21 -1.59 -1.09
N HIS A 187 7.43 -1.55 -1.61
CA HIS A 187 8.58 -2.25 -1.04
C HIS A 187 9.44 -1.31 -0.17
N ILE A 188 9.12 0.00 -0.11
CA ILE A 188 9.79 1.00 0.73
C ILE A 188 8.94 1.16 2.01
N VAL A 189 9.34 0.44 3.05
CA VAL A 189 8.57 0.34 4.30
C VAL A 189 8.48 1.68 5.03
N SER A 190 9.56 2.48 5.00
CA SER A 190 9.63 3.78 5.68
C SER A 190 8.59 4.81 5.20
N ASP A 191 8.15 4.72 3.94
CA ASP A 191 7.10 5.61 3.43
C ASP A 191 5.73 5.23 4.03
N LEU A 192 5.48 3.93 4.13
CA LEU A 192 4.22 3.40 4.66
C LEU A 192 4.13 3.54 6.17
N GLU A 193 5.26 3.47 6.89
CA GLU A 193 5.31 3.69 8.34
C GLU A 193 4.76 5.05 8.75
N LYS A 194 4.99 6.08 7.92
CA LYS A 194 4.48 7.44 8.16
C LYS A 194 3.01 7.62 7.82
N LEU A 195 2.49 6.84 6.88
CA LEU A 195 1.20 7.08 6.25
C LEU A 195 0.10 6.12 6.72
N CYS A 196 0.43 4.85 6.96
CA CYS A 196 -0.56 3.80 7.13
C CYS A 196 -1.09 3.69 8.56
N ASP A 197 -2.39 3.35 8.67
CA ASP A 197 -3.05 2.93 9.92
C ASP A 197 -2.91 1.42 10.11
N TYR A 198 -3.05 0.66 9.02
CA TYR A 198 -2.93 -0.80 8.98
C TYR A 198 -1.81 -1.22 8.04
N VAL A 199 -1.18 -2.33 8.35
CA VAL A 199 -0.13 -2.93 7.52
C VAL A 199 -0.38 -4.40 7.26
N ALA A 200 -0.06 -4.85 6.06
CA ALA A 200 -0.14 -6.23 5.63
C ALA A 200 1.20 -6.64 5.01
N PHE A 201 1.90 -7.60 5.62
CA PHE A 201 3.18 -8.10 5.14
C PHE A 201 2.95 -9.31 4.25
N LEU A 202 3.25 -9.16 2.97
CA LEU A 202 3.13 -10.19 1.95
C LEU A 202 4.50 -10.74 1.57
N HIS A 203 4.66 -12.04 1.62
CA HIS A 203 5.90 -12.73 1.23
C HIS A 203 5.57 -13.98 0.42
N ARG A 204 6.12 -14.11 -0.80
CA ARG A 204 5.95 -15.27 -1.69
C ARG A 204 4.49 -15.74 -1.82
N GLY A 205 3.56 -14.79 -1.98
CA GLY A 205 2.14 -15.05 -2.12
C GLY A 205 1.38 -15.38 -0.82
N LYS A 206 2.01 -15.30 0.34
CA LYS A 206 1.40 -15.53 1.65
C LYS A 206 1.38 -14.28 2.49
N LEU A 207 0.29 -14.07 3.22
CA LEU A 207 0.18 -13.03 4.23
C LEU A 207 0.89 -13.51 5.50
N LEU A 208 1.98 -12.83 5.87
CA LEU A 208 2.73 -13.11 7.10
C LEU A 208 2.09 -12.43 8.30
N LEU A 209 1.59 -11.21 8.10
CA LEU A 209 1.02 -10.36 9.14
C LEU A 209 -0.02 -9.44 8.54
N TYR A 210 -1.09 -9.17 9.27
CA TYR A 210 -2.03 -8.08 9.05
C TYR A 210 -2.42 -7.52 10.41
N GLU A 211 -2.09 -6.25 10.66
CA GLU A 211 -2.34 -5.63 11.98
C GLU A 211 -2.43 -4.09 11.86
N GLU A 212 -3.01 -3.46 12.87
CA GLU A 212 -2.91 -2.03 13.09
C GLU A 212 -1.44 -1.66 13.41
N LYS A 213 -0.91 -0.66 12.73
CA LYS A 213 0.51 -0.29 12.81
C LYS A 213 0.98 0.05 14.23
N ASP A 214 0.21 0.88 14.93
CA ASP A 214 0.60 1.33 16.27
C ASP A 214 0.54 0.21 17.30
N MET A 215 -0.45 -0.69 17.18
CA MET A 215 -0.52 -1.92 17.96
C MET A 215 0.71 -2.79 17.71
N LEU A 216 1.01 -3.05 16.44
CA LEU A 216 2.18 -3.83 16.03
C LEU A 216 3.48 -3.30 16.63
N LEU A 217 3.76 -1.99 16.47
CA LEU A 217 4.97 -1.37 17.00
C LEU A 217 5.01 -1.31 18.53
N SER A 218 3.84 -1.30 19.17
CA SER A 218 3.74 -1.35 20.63
C SER A 218 3.98 -2.74 21.21
N GLU A 219 3.72 -3.81 20.47
CA GLU A 219 3.88 -5.20 20.93
C GLU A 219 5.33 -5.65 20.94
N TYR A 220 6.19 -5.09 20.08
CA TYR A 220 7.57 -5.54 19.90
C TYR A 220 8.58 -4.49 20.33
N GLY A 221 9.81 -4.94 20.54
CA GLY A 221 10.96 -4.09 20.84
C GLY A 221 12.27 -4.83 20.63
N ILE A 222 13.35 -4.08 20.59
CA ILE A 222 14.70 -4.62 20.47
C ILE A 222 15.33 -4.71 21.86
N LEU A 223 15.67 -5.92 22.26
CA LEU A 223 16.38 -6.23 23.51
C LEU A 223 17.89 -6.31 23.22
N HIS A 224 18.68 -5.55 23.94
CA HIS A 224 20.13 -5.67 23.98
C HIS A 224 20.54 -6.26 25.32
N CYS A 225 21.12 -7.48 25.31
CA CYS A 225 21.48 -8.18 26.53
C CYS A 225 22.69 -9.09 26.30
N ARG A 226 23.14 -9.78 27.36
CA ARG A 226 24.07 -10.89 27.20
C ARG A 226 23.36 -12.11 26.62
N PRO A 227 24.03 -13.00 25.89
CA PRO A 227 23.42 -14.19 25.29
C PRO A 227 22.68 -15.07 26.31
N GLU A 228 23.18 -15.14 27.55
CA GLU A 228 22.60 -15.86 28.67
C GLU A 228 21.34 -15.25 29.24
N ASP A 229 21.10 -13.97 29.00
CA ASP A 229 19.94 -13.21 29.51
C ASP A 229 18.77 -13.16 28.51
N LEU A 230 18.89 -13.85 27.35
CA LEU A 230 17.83 -13.93 26.37
C LEU A 230 16.60 -14.67 26.94
N PRO A 231 15.36 -14.16 26.72
CA PRO A 231 14.15 -14.89 27.08
C PRO A 231 14.06 -16.25 26.39
N GLU A 232 13.52 -17.25 27.08
CA GLU A 232 13.29 -18.57 26.50
C GLU A 232 12.13 -18.58 25.47
N THR A 233 11.19 -17.65 25.63
CA THR A 233 9.98 -17.52 24.78
C THR A 233 9.80 -16.08 24.34
N GLY A 234 9.03 -15.85 23.26
CA GLY A 234 8.70 -14.51 22.78
C GLY A 234 9.86 -13.81 22.05
N VAL A 235 10.96 -14.53 21.78
CA VAL A 235 12.05 -14.06 20.90
C VAL A 235 11.67 -14.40 19.48
N LEU A 236 11.43 -13.38 18.67
CA LEU A 236 11.19 -13.55 17.23
C LEU A 236 12.51 -13.72 16.47
N HIS A 237 13.52 -12.96 16.85
CA HIS A 237 14.85 -13.01 16.22
C HIS A 237 15.95 -12.72 17.22
N LYS A 238 17.10 -13.31 16.97
CA LYS A 238 18.31 -13.00 17.71
C LYS A 238 19.53 -12.93 16.80
N LYS A 239 20.36 -11.95 17.05
CA LYS A 239 21.68 -11.79 16.44
C LYS A 239 22.70 -11.82 17.56
N LEU A 240 23.57 -12.83 17.53
CA LEU A 240 24.65 -12.95 18.48
C LEU A 240 25.91 -12.27 17.93
N SER A 241 26.62 -11.56 18.78
CA SER A 241 27.89 -10.92 18.47
C SER A 241 28.89 -11.13 19.61
N PRO A 242 30.20 -10.88 19.41
CA PRO A 242 31.18 -10.93 20.50
C PRO A 242 30.89 -9.93 21.62
N TYR A 243 30.03 -8.93 21.38
CA TYR A 243 29.72 -7.84 22.34
C TYR A 243 28.38 -8.03 23.06
N GLY A 244 27.60 -9.09 22.71
CA GLY A 244 26.30 -9.36 23.29
C GLY A 244 25.29 -9.92 22.29
N ALA A 245 24.04 -9.95 22.71
CA ALA A 245 22.90 -10.37 21.91
C ALA A 245 21.97 -9.19 21.64
N GLU A 246 21.48 -9.11 20.41
CA GLU A 246 20.40 -8.23 20.00
C GLU A 246 19.22 -9.12 19.58
N ALA A 247 18.05 -8.91 20.14
CA ALA A 247 16.89 -9.73 19.87
C ALA A 247 15.63 -8.90 19.69
N ILE A 248 14.82 -9.26 18.68
CA ILE A 248 13.45 -8.75 18.55
C ILE A 248 12.58 -9.62 19.45
N VAL A 249 11.94 -8.99 20.40
CA VAL A 249 11.15 -9.67 21.44
C VAL A 249 9.74 -9.08 21.54
N ARG A 250 8.79 -9.89 21.93
CA ARG A 250 7.49 -9.39 22.40
C ARG A 250 7.68 -8.76 23.77
N ARG A 251 7.08 -7.60 24.00
CA ARG A 251 7.18 -6.87 25.27
C ARG A 251 6.61 -7.63 26.45
N ASP A 252 5.57 -8.46 26.22
CA ASP A 252 4.95 -9.33 27.24
C ASP A 252 5.82 -10.53 27.65
N ALA A 253 6.82 -10.87 26.81
CA ALA A 253 7.73 -12.00 27.07
C ALA A 253 8.96 -11.62 27.89
N VAL A 254 9.18 -10.32 28.16
CA VAL A 254 10.31 -9.84 28.97
C VAL A 254 9.85 -9.39 30.35
N LYS A 255 10.76 -9.39 31.32
CA LYS A 255 10.45 -8.98 32.69
C LYS A 255 10.01 -7.50 32.72
N PRO A 256 9.02 -7.14 33.56
CA PRO A 256 8.63 -5.74 33.73
C PRO A 256 9.83 -4.86 34.09
N GLY A 257 9.97 -3.70 33.42
CA GLY A 257 11.08 -2.79 33.60
C GLY A 257 12.34 -3.07 32.76
N THR A 258 12.32 -4.13 31.93
CA THR A 258 13.39 -4.34 30.94
C THR A 258 13.39 -3.20 29.92
N ALA A 259 14.53 -2.56 29.71
CA ALA A 259 14.69 -1.53 28.70
C ALA A 259 14.70 -2.16 27.32
N LEU A 260 13.76 -1.75 26.45
CA LEU A 260 13.68 -2.16 25.05
C LEU A 260 13.83 -0.92 24.17
N SER A 261 14.65 -1.02 23.15
CA SER A 261 14.73 -0.02 22.09
C SER A 261 13.49 -0.11 21.17
N PRO A 262 13.02 1.01 20.60
CA PRO A 262 11.96 0.98 19.59
C PRO A 262 12.38 0.12 18.38
N ILE A 263 11.41 -0.54 17.79
CA ILE A 263 11.58 -1.28 16.53
C ILE A 263 10.88 -0.52 15.41
N SER A 264 11.49 -0.47 14.23
CA SER A 264 10.86 0.05 13.01
C SER A 264 10.07 -1.05 12.30
N MET A 265 9.10 -0.65 11.48
CA MET A 265 8.38 -1.59 10.61
C MET A 265 9.33 -2.31 9.64
N GLU A 266 10.38 -1.62 9.17
CA GLU A 266 11.36 -2.20 8.24
C GLU A 266 12.14 -3.35 8.89
N GLU A 267 12.63 -3.16 10.13
CA GLU A 267 13.31 -4.21 10.89
C GLU A 267 12.40 -5.41 11.11
N LEU A 268 11.14 -5.17 11.48
CA LEU A 268 10.17 -6.23 11.71
C LEU A 268 9.85 -7.00 10.42
N PHE A 269 9.62 -6.29 9.30
CA PHE A 269 9.36 -6.90 8.00
C PHE A 269 10.53 -7.75 7.51
N VAL A 270 11.76 -7.21 7.54
CA VAL A 270 12.98 -7.92 7.12
C VAL A 270 13.14 -9.21 7.92
N PHE A 271 12.84 -9.12 9.20
CA PHE A 271 12.96 -10.25 10.09
C PHE A 271 11.92 -11.34 9.76
N MET A 272 10.64 -11.01 9.74
CA MET A 272 9.56 -11.96 9.44
C MET A 272 9.74 -12.64 8.07
N SER A 273 10.25 -11.90 7.08
CA SER A 273 10.55 -12.44 5.74
C SER A 273 11.69 -13.46 5.73
N LYS A 274 12.64 -13.38 6.67
CA LYS A 274 13.75 -14.36 6.78
C LYS A 274 13.32 -15.64 7.47
N GLU A 275 12.40 -15.59 8.42
CA GLU A 275 11.90 -16.77 9.13
C GLU A 275 10.87 -17.55 8.32
N ALA A 276 10.18 -16.93 7.38
CA ALA A 276 9.21 -17.58 6.49
C ALA A 276 9.84 -18.46 5.40
N LYS A 277 11.16 -18.65 5.45
CA LYS A 277 11.91 -19.60 4.59
C LYS A 277 11.77 -21.00 5.13
#